data_b708bd4acce604605daa1a01cf6a60a8
#
_entry.id   b708bd4acce604605daa1a01cf6a60a8
#
_cell.length_a   1.000
_cell.length_b   1.000
_cell.length_c   1.000
_cell.angle_alpha   90.00
_cell.angle_beta   90.00
_cell.angle_gamma   90.00
#
_symmetry.space_group_name_H-M   'P 1'
#
loop_
_entity.id
_entity.type
_entity.pdbx_description
1 polymer ?
#
loop_
_entity_poly.entity_id
_entity_poly.type
_entity_poly.pdbx_seq_one_letter_code
_entity_poly.pdbx_strand_id
1 'polypeptide(L)'
;MPNLLPRPWSLRLLLPGLLLFLGLWLGAPARAQALEMQLSEVTVAPCPVEDVGSQPQLRRPSGASCYALRGQVRNTSSRTVRDTDVFALILDASGEPVLPNRTRLGSIGDIPPGQSPFALRLAVPAGTPGPFTVRSAKARGFNSPVRTGAAPGQELLPLEEALIP
;
A
#
# COMPACT_ATOMS: atom_id res chain seq x y z
N MET A 1 -76.87 15.28 7.65
CA MET A 1 -75.44 15.57 7.40
C MET A 1 -74.66 14.44 8.06
N PRO A 2 -74.10 13.48 7.34
CA PRO A 2 -73.30 12.40 7.91
C PRO A 2 -71.87 12.79 7.95
N ASN A 3 -71.23 12.70 9.16
CA ASN A 3 -69.85 12.89 9.41
C ASN A 3 -69.02 11.75 8.80
N LEU A 4 -68.24 12.05 7.76
CA LEU A 4 -67.21 11.16 7.20
C LEU A 4 -65.93 11.31 8.01
N LEU A 5 -65.71 10.41 8.97
CA LEU A 5 -64.40 10.24 9.62
C LEU A 5 -63.48 9.49 8.66
N PRO A 6 -62.22 9.94 8.43
CA PRO A 6 -61.31 9.24 7.56
C PRO A 6 -60.85 7.91 8.19
N ARG A 7 -60.92 6.84 7.40
CA ARG A 7 -60.51 5.47 7.78
C ARG A 7 -59.00 5.41 8.06
N PRO A 8 -58.54 4.77 9.17
CA PRO A 8 -57.14 4.68 9.55
C PRO A 8 -56.31 3.61 8.80
N TRP A 9 -56.59 3.39 7.52
CA TRP A 9 -55.96 2.33 6.73
C TRP A 9 -54.60 2.73 6.11
N SER A 10 -54.33 4.00 6.00
CA SER A 10 -53.08 4.50 5.37
C SER A 10 -51.86 4.41 6.26
N LEU A 11 -52.01 4.32 7.60
CA LEU A 11 -50.89 4.31 8.52
C LEU A 11 -50.16 2.95 8.63
N ARG A 12 -50.88 1.84 8.34
CA ARG A 12 -50.31 0.48 8.44
C ARG A 12 -49.38 0.09 7.27
N LEU A 13 -49.49 0.75 6.14
CA LEU A 13 -48.65 0.49 4.93
C LEU A 13 -47.37 1.35 4.90
N LEU A 14 -47.30 2.44 5.67
CA LEU A 14 -46.13 3.30 5.70
C LEU A 14 -45.00 2.76 6.63
N LEU A 15 -45.36 2.01 7.68
CA LEU A 15 -44.39 1.44 8.62
C LEU A 15 -43.44 0.40 7.99
N PRO A 16 -43.89 -0.60 7.21
CA PRO A 16 -42.97 -1.57 6.59
C PRO A 16 -42.10 -0.93 5.52
N GLY A 17 -42.57 0.09 4.80
CA GLY A 17 -41.77 0.82 3.83
C GLY A 17 -40.63 1.63 4.48
N LEU A 18 -40.89 2.24 5.63
CA LEU A 18 -39.90 3.01 6.40
C LEU A 18 -38.83 2.10 6.97
N LEU A 19 -39.17 0.91 7.49
CA LEU A 19 -38.21 -0.06 8.03
C LEU A 19 -37.35 -0.67 6.92
N LEU A 20 -37.87 -0.93 5.74
CA LEU A 20 -37.10 -1.38 4.57
C LEU A 20 -36.13 -0.29 4.10
N PHE A 21 -36.55 0.97 4.08
CA PHE A 21 -35.68 2.08 3.70
C PHE A 21 -34.55 2.32 4.72
N LEU A 22 -34.84 2.20 6.02
CA LEU A 22 -33.83 2.29 7.08
C LEU A 22 -32.83 1.12 7.01
N GLY A 23 -33.27 -0.08 6.70
CA GLY A 23 -32.43 -1.27 6.54
C GLY A 23 -31.45 -1.17 5.36
N LEU A 24 -31.83 -0.52 4.26
CA LEU A 24 -30.93 -0.29 3.12
C LEU A 24 -29.83 0.72 3.42
N TRP A 25 -30.05 1.66 4.35
CA TRP A 25 -29.04 2.67 4.73
C TRP A 25 -27.99 2.14 5.71
N LEU A 26 -28.34 1.12 6.52
CA LEU A 26 -27.44 0.53 7.52
C LEU A 26 -26.48 -0.50 6.92
N GLY A 27 -26.67 -0.91 5.67
CA GLY A 27 -25.88 -1.94 4.98
C GLY A 27 -24.87 -1.43 3.97
N ALA A 28 -24.52 -0.12 3.96
CA ALA A 28 -23.48 0.36 3.05
C ALA A 28 -22.14 -0.30 3.41
N PRO A 29 -21.51 -1.05 2.48
CA PRO A 29 -20.21 -1.67 2.76
C PRO A 29 -19.20 -0.58 3.12
N ALA A 30 -18.47 -0.79 4.23
CA ALA A 30 -17.38 0.08 4.63
C ALA A 30 -16.36 0.14 3.48
N ARG A 31 -16.30 1.26 2.77
CA ARG A 31 -15.34 1.45 1.68
C ARG A 31 -13.94 1.53 2.28
N ALA A 32 -13.01 0.76 1.72
CA ALA A 32 -11.60 0.88 2.06
C ALA A 32 -11.15 2.32 1.73
N GLN A 33 -10.73 3.05 2.77
CA GLN A 33 -10.27 4.42 2.65
C GLN A 33 -8.76 4.43 2.50
N ALA A 34 -8.26 5.06 1.43
CA ALA A 34 -6.84 5.21 1.21
C ALA A 34 -6.25 6.26 2.17
N LEU A 35 -5.12 5.90 2.77
CA LEU A 35 -4.35 6.74 3.69
C LEU A 35 -2.95 6.97 3.10
N GLU A 36 -2.54 8.23 3.03
CA GLU A 36 -1.18 8.58 2.60
C GLU A 36 -0.29 8.80 3.83
N MET A 37 0.91 8.21 3.78
CA MET A 37 1.92 8.30 4.84
C MET A 37 3.21 8.88 4.30
N GLN A 38 3.93 9.59 5.17
CA GLN A 38 5.22 10.19 4.84
C GLN A 38 6.33 9.16 5.00
N LEU A 39 7.31 9.24 4.09
CA LEU A 39 8.57 8.50 4.16
C LEU A 39 9.70 9.45 4.54
N SER A 40 10.66 8.94 5.31
CA SER A 40 11.88 9.66 5.68
C SER A 40 13.10 8.74 5.51
N GLU A 41 14.29 9.34 5.46
CA GLU A 41 15.57 8.63 5.35
C GLU A 41 15.63 7.66 4.16
N VAL A 42 14.96 8.03 3.05
CA VAL A 42 14.85 7.14 1.90
C VAL A 42 16.14 7.11 1.11
N THR A 43 16.73 5.93 0.99
CA THR A 43 18.00 5.69 0.30
C THR A 43 17.89 4.52 -0.68
N VAL A 44 18.74 4.54 -1.72
CA VAL A 44 18.89 3.43 -2.67
C VAL A 44 20.34 2.95 -2.62
N ALA A 45 20.52 1.66 -2.37
CA ALA A 45 21.83 1.02 -2.33
C ALA A 45 21.77 -0.35 -3.03
N PRO A 46 22.91 -0.92 -3.47
CA PRO A 46 22.93 -2.29 -3.96
C PRO A 46 22.32 -3.26 -2.92
N CYS A 47 21.62 -4.30 -3.40
CA CYS A 47 21.12 -5.35 -2.51
C CYS A 47 22.27 -6.05 -1.78
N PRO A 48 22.05 -6.58 -0.56
CA PRO A 48 22.99 -7.47 0.10
C PRO A 48 23.40 -8.64 -0.81
N VAL A 49 24.63 -9.14 -0.66
CA VAL A 49 25.17 -10.21 -1.53
C VAL A 49 24.37 -11.50 -1.38
N GLU A 50 23.84 -11.72 -0.16
CA GLU A 50 23.03 -12.89 0.23
C GLU A 50 21.59 -12.79 -0.30
N ASP A 51 21.13 -11.59 -0.69
CA ASP A 51 19.78 -11.41 -1.18
C ASP A 51 19.57 -12.15 -2.50
N VAL A 52 18.41 -12.81 -2.61
CA VAL A 52 18.03 -13.58 -3.79
C VAL A 52 18.09 -12.76 -5.09
N GLY A 53 17.80 -11.46 -5.02
CA GLY A 53 17.89 -10.55 -6.17
C GLY A 53 19.32 -10.27 -6.63
N SER A 54 20.32 -10.52 -5.79
CA SER A 54 21.76 -10.36 -6.10
C SER A 54 22.36 -11.63 -6.71
N GLN A 55 21.68 -12.77 -6.65
CA GLN A 55 22.21 -14.06 -7.13
C GLN A 55 22.29 -14.07 -8.66
N PRO A 56 23.42 -14.51 -9.24
CA PRO A 56 23.64 -14.50 -10.70
C PRO A 56 22.62 -15.30 -11.50
N GLN A 57 22.14 -16.41 -10.97
CA GLN A 57 21.16 -17.29 -11.63
C GLN A 57 19.76 -16.68 -11.74
N LEU A 58 19.45 -15.70 -10.90
CA LEU A 58 18.19 -14.99 -10.93
C LEU A 58 18.28 -13.65 -11.68
N ARG A 59 19.45 -13.31 -12.20
CA ARG A 59 19.59 -12.17 -13.11
C ARG A 59 18.73 -12.44 -14.33
N ARG A 60 17.77 -11.56 -14.56
CA ARG A 60 16.92 -11.66 -15.74
C ARG A 60 17.79 -11.56 -16.99
N PRO A 61 17.42 -12.22 -18.11
CA PRO A 61 18.14 -12.11 -19.38
C PRO A 61 18.34 -10.67 -19.85
N SER A 62 17.51 -9.75 -19.38
CA SER A 62 17.60 -8.29 -19.65
C SER A 62 18.69 -7.56 -18.86
N GLY A 63 19.52 -8.26 -18.06
CA GLY A 63 20.63 -7.64 -17.36
C GLY A 63 20.21 -6.58 -16.34
N ALA A 64 19.32 -6.91 -15.40
CA ALA A 64 18.97 -6.02 -14.31
C ALA A 64 19.89 -6.26 -13.10
N SER A 65 20.24 -5.17 -12.38
CA SER A 65 20.94 -5.19 -11.11
C SER A 65 19.94 -5.00 -9.97
N CYS A 66 20.15 -5.73 -8.84
CA CYS A 66 19.34 -5.56 -7.65
C CYS A 66 19.80 -4.35 -6.84
N TYR A 67 18.84 -3.47 -6.52
CA TYR A 67 19.00 -2.40 -5.56
C TYR A 67 17.92 -2.49 -4.49
N ALA A 68 18.22 -2.04 -3.28
CA ALA A 68 17.30 -1.93 -2.18
C ALA A 68 16.95 -0.46 -1.94
N LEU A 69 15.66 -0.14 -2.03
CA LEU A 69 15.11 1.10 -1.49
C LEU A 69 14.81 0.87 -0.02
N ARG A 70 15.41 1.64 0.87
CA ARG A 70 15.22 1.57 2.32
C ARG A 70 14.79 2.91 2.86
N GLY A 71 14.11 2.92 4.00
CA GLY A 71 13.70 4.14 4.68
C GLY A 71 12.82 3.85 5.89
N GLN A 72 12.20 4.92 6.39
CA GLN A 72 11.24 4.88 7.47
C GLN A 72 9.87 5.33 6.96
N VAL A 73 8.81 4.63 7.37
CA VAL A 73 7.42 5.03 7.13
C VAL A 73 6.77 5.43 8.44
N ARG A 74 6.04 6.55 8.45
CA ARG A 74 5.34 7.04 9.64
C ARG A 74 3.83 6.94 9.47
N ASN A 75 3.22 6.06 10.27
CA ASN A 75 1.78 5.97 10.43
C ASN A 75 1.34 6.82 11.62
N THR A 76 0.70 7.95 11.36
CA THR A 76 0.20 8.88 12.38
C THR A 76 -1.19 8.53 12.91
N SER A 77 -1.84 7.51 12.33
CA SER A 77 -3.13 7.04 12.81
C SER A 77 -2.99 6.13 14.03
N SER A 78 -4.08 5.92 14.75
CA SER A 78 -4.13 4.99 15.89
C SER A 78 -4.36 3.52 15.49
N ARG A 79 -4.43 3.23 14.19
CA ARG A 79 -4.73 1.88 13.66
C ARG A 79 -3.66 1.47 12.67
N THR A 80 -3.48 0.16 12.51
CA THR A 80 -2.64 -0.40 11.46
C THR A 80 -3.19 -0.02 10.08
N VAL A 81 -2.35 0.56 9.24
CA VAL A 81 -2.63 0.81 7.83
C VAL A 81 -2.28 -0.46 7.06
N ARG A 82 -3.23 -0.95 6.24
CA ARG A 82 -3.15 -2.23 5.55
C ARG A 82 -2.69 -2.07 4.11
N ASP A 83 -2.09 -3.13 3.57
CA ASP A 83 -1.73 -3.24 2.15
C ASP A 83 -0.98 -2.02 1.60
N THR A 84 0.04 -1.57 2.32
CA THR A 84 0.76 -0.33 2.01
C THR A 84 1.70 -0.50 0.84
N ASP A 85 1.58 0.39 -0.14
CA ASP A 85 2.47 0.52 -1.28
C ASP A 85 3.35 1.76 -1.17
N VAL A 86 4.58 1.65 -1.66
CA VAL A 86 5.52 2.76 -1.80
C VAL A 86 5.50 3.30 -3.22
N PHE A 87 5.48 4.61 -3.31
CA PHE A 87 5.56 5.38 -4.56
C PHE A 87 6.74 6.34 -4.49
N ALA A 88 7.57 6.37 -5.50
CA ALA A 88 8.63 7.34 -5.66
C ALA A 88 9.07 7.44 -7.11
N LEU A 89 9.77 8.53 -7.44
CA LEU A 89 10.51 8.70 -8.66
C LEU A 89 12.00 8.51 -8.34
N ILE A 90 12.64 7.54 -9.00
CA ILE A 90 14.06 7.27 -8.86
C ILE A 90 14.75 7.79 -10.12
N LEU A 91 15.69 8.70 -9.94
CA LEU A 91 16.50 9.28 -11.01
C LEU A 91 17.92 8.73 -10.98
N ASP A 92 18.51 8.55 -12.13
CA ASP A 92 19.93 8.22 -12.29
C ASP A 92 20.83 9.46 -12.19
N ALA A 93 22.12 9.29 -12.40
CA ALA A 93 23.10 10.38 -12.33
C ALA A 93 22.87 11.46 -13.41
N SER A 94 22.20 11.15 -14.51
CA SER A 94 21.83 12.11 -15.56
C SER A 94 20.50 12.84 -15.27
N GLY A 95 19.79 12.43 -14.26
CA GLY A 95 18.47 12.96 -13.90
C GLY A 95 17.32 12.29 -14.63
N GLU A 96 17.57 11.20 -15.35
CA GLU A 96 16.54 10.43 -16.05
C GLU A 96 15.87 9.39 -15.14
N PRO A 97 14.57 9.12 -15.32
CA PRO A 97 13.88 8.10 -14.55
C PRO A 97 14.43 6.69 -14.79
N VAL A 98 14.93 6.05 -13.74
CA VAL A 98 15.44 4.66 -13.77
C VAL A 98 14.33 3.66 -14.12
N LEU A 99 13.10 3.94 -13.67
CA LEU A 99 11.93 3.12 -13.92
C LEU A 99 10.87 3.96 -14.66
N PRO A 100 11.01 4.12 -15.99
CA PRO A 100 10.09 4.95 -16.77
C PRO A 100 8.66 4.40 -16.66
N ASN A 101 7.69 5.32 -16.59
CA ASN A 101 6.25 5.02 -16.46
C ASN A 101 5.85 4.22 -15.22
N ARG A 102 6.73 4.10 -14.20
CA ARG A 102 6.46 3.35 -13.00
C ARG A 102 6.81 4.15 -11.74
N THR A 103 5.78 4.69 -11.09
CA THR A 103 5.93 5.38 -9.80
C THR A 103 5.64 4.47 -8.61
N ARG A 104 4.78 3.44 -8.74
CA ARG A 104 4.57 2.42 -7.72
C ARG A 104 5.74 1.45 -7.73
N LEU A 105 6.49 1.41 -6.64
CA LEU A 105 7.73 0.62 -6.51
C LEU A 105 7.46 -0.78 -5.96
N GLY A 106 6.59 -0.90 -4.98
CA GLY A 106 6.24 -2.18 -4.37
C GLY A 106 5.38 -2.03 -3.12
N SER A 107 5.06 -3.17 -2.51
CA SER A 107 4.31 -3.25 -1.25
C SER A 107 5.27 -3.47 -0.08
N ILE A 108 4.99 -2.80 1.04
CA ILE A 108 5.70 -2.95 2.31
C ILE A 108 4.80 -3.56 3.39
N GLY A 109 3.64 -4.07 2.98
CA GLY A 109 2.72 -4.77 3.88
C GLY A 109 1.92 -3.83 4.80
N ASP A 110 1.67 -4.31 6.00
CA ASP A 110 0.86 -3.64 7.00
C ASP A 110 1.75 -2.80 7.92
N ILE A 111 1.36 -1.52 8.12
CA ILE A 111 2.15 -0.58 8.92
C ILE A 111 1.43 -0.25 10.22
N PRO A 112 1.97 -0.69 11.38
CA PRO A 112 1.40 -0.36 12.69
C PRO A 112 1.50 1.15 12.97
N PRO A 113 0.77 1.67 13.99
CA PRO A 113 0.94 3.03 14.47
C PRO A 113 2.39 3.34 14.85
N GLY A 114 2.85 4.54 14.52
CA GLY A 114 4.22 4.99 14.81
C GLY A 114 5.14 4.95 13.61
N GLN A 115 6.42 4.73 13.85
CA GLN A 115 7.47 4.69 12.84
C GLN A 115 7.94 3.25 12.65
N SER A 116 8.05 2.82 11.38
CA SER A 116 8.48 1.47 11.01
C SER A 116 9.52 1.54 9.89
N PRO A 117 10.59 0.74 9.95
CA PRO A 117 11.52 0.62 8.84
C PRO A 117 10.85 -0.15 7.68
N PHE A 118 11.33 0.11 6.46
CA PHE A 118 10.93 -0.66 5.29
C PHE A 118 12.10 -0.88 4.33
N ALA A 119 11.99 -1.94 3.53
CA ALA A 119 12.88 -2.21 2.41
C ALA A 119 12.12 -2.78 1.21
N LEU A 120 12.53 -2.39 0.01
CA LEU A 120 11.98 -2.90 -1.25
C LEU A 120 13.11 -3.22 -2.24
N ARG A 121 12.98 -4.32 -2.95
CA ARG A 121 13.87 -4.67 -4.05
C ARG A 121 13.47 -3.93 -5.32
N LEU A 122 14.46 -3.35 -5.97
CA LEU A 122 14.32 -2.67 -7.25
C LEU A 122 15.18 -3.39 -8.29
N ALA A 123 14.57 -3.73 -9.41
CA ALA A 123 15.31 -4.21 -10.59
C ALA A 123 15.69 -3.01 -11.45
N VAL A 124 16.92 -2.56 -11.35
CA VAL A 124 17.47 -1.45 -12.11
C VAL A 124 18.12 -1.99 -13.39
N PRO A 125 17.82 -1.44 -14.58
CA PRO A 125 18.46 -1.87 -15.82
C PRO A 125 19.99 -1.83 -15.73
N ALA A 126 20.67 -2.84 -16.25
CA ALA A 126 22.12 -2.89 -16.23
C ALA A 126 22.71 -1.70 -17.02
N GLY A 127 23.81 -1.13 -16.46
CA GLY A 127 24.46 0.03 -17.07
C GLY A 127 23.83 1.37 -16.71
N THR A 128 22.76 1.41 -15.91
CA THR A 128 22.19 2.67 -15.42
C THR A 128 23.19 3.34 -14.49
N PRO A 129 23.61 4.60 -14.78
CA PRO A 129 24.66 5.26 -13.99
C PRO A 129 24.16 5.75 -12.64
N GLY A 130 24.81 5.37 -11.54
CA GLY A 130 24.59 5.99 -10.22
C GLY A 130 25.42 7.26 -10.03
N PRO A 131 25.20 8.02 -8.96
CA PRO A 131 24.31 7.71 -7.83
C PRO A 131 22.85 7.93 -8.15
N PHE A 132 21.96 7.20 -7.46
CA PHE A 132 20.50 7.35 -7.63
C PHE A 132 19.94 8.39 -6.67
N THR A 133 18.99 9.19 -7.17
CA THR A 133 18.26 10.18 -6.37
C THR A 133 16.79 9.79 -6.28
N VAL A 134 16.26 9.80 -5.05
CA VAL A 134 14.83 9.52 -4.80
C VAL A 134 14.07 10.82 -4.67
N ARG A 135 12.97 10.97 -5.41
CA ARG A 135 12.09 12.13 -5.35
C ARG A 135 10.63 11.71 -5.14
N SER A 136 9.86 12.61 -4.52
CA SER A 136 8.41 12.44 -4.32
C SER A 136 8.04 11.11 -3.65
N ALA A 137 8.88 10.66 -2.71
CA ALA A 137 8.66 9.40 -2.00
C ALA A 137 7.49 9.52 -1.03
N LYS A 138 6.54 8.60 -1.12
CA LYS A 138 5.39 8.49 -0.24
C LYS A 138 4.90 7.05 -0.15
N ALA A 139 4.18 6.73 0.92
CA ALA A 139 3.48 5.47 1.07
C ALA A 139 1.96 5.69 1.06
N ARG A 140 1.22 4.71 0.55
CA ARG A 140 -0.24 4.71 0.56
C ARG A 140 -0.76 3.33 0.89
N GLY A 141 -1.62 3.24 1.89
CA GLY A 141 -2.29 2.02 2.31
C GLY A 141 -3.76 2.26 2.59
N PHE A 142 -4.43 1.33 3.26
CA PHE A 142 -5.86 1.35 3.48
C PHE A 142 -6.21 1.13 4.96
N ASN A 143 -7.39 1.62 5.39
CA ASN A 143 -7.91 1.38 6.73
C ASN A 143 -8.48 -0.05 6.91
N SER A 144 -8.64 -0.81 5.83
CA SER A 144 -9.07 -2.20 5.81
C SER A 144 -8.31 -2.97 4.73
N PRO A 145 -8.14 -4.30 4.87
CA PRO A 145 -7.46 -5.12 3.85
C PRO A 145 -8.15 -5.02 2.49
N VAL A 146 -7.37 -4.87 1.43
CA VAL A 146 -7.83 -4.84 0.03
C VAL A 146 -7.18 -5.93 -0.81
N ARG A 147 -6.18 -6.62 -0.25
CA ARG A 147 -5.50 -7.77 -0.86
C ARG A 147 -5.57 -8.98 0.08
N THR A 148 -5.50 -10.18 -0.50
CA THR A 148 -5.19 -11.37 0.28
C THR A 148 -3.76 -11.24 0.79
N GLY A 149 -3.56 -11.29 2.11
CA GLY A 149 -2.23 -11.23 2.73
C GLY A 149 -1.31 -12.36 2.27
N ALA A 150 -0.01 -12.22 2.52
CA ALA A 150 0.94 -13.30 2.36
C ALA A 150 0.52 -14.51 3.20
N ALA A 151 0.72 -15.71 2.67
CA ALA A 151 0.41 -16.94 3.41
C ALA A 151 1.22 -17.01 4.71
N PRO A 152 0.63 -17.45 5.84
CA PRO A 152 1.38 -17.70 7.06
C PRO A 152 2.54 -18.68 6.79
N GLY A 153 3.77 -18.33 7.23
CA GLY A 153 4.95 -19.17 7.07
C GLY A 153 5.79 -18.86 5.82
N GLN A 154 5.56 -17.76 5.15
CA GLN A 154 6.47 -17.31 4.10
C GLN A 154 7.83 -16.95 4.72
N GLU A 155 8.87 -17.63 4.24
CA GLU A 155 10.26 -17.38 4.66
C GLU A 155 10.67 -15.95 4.29
N LEU A 156 11.23 -15.22 5.27
CA LEU A 156 11.77 -13.89 5.06
C LEU A 156 13.04 -13.98 4.21
N LEU A 157 13.23 -13.02 3.34
CA LEU A 157 14.46 -12.90 2.57
C LEU A 157 15.47 -12.02 3.31
N PRO A 158 16.79 -12.15 3.07
CA PRO A 158 17.83 -11.42 3.80
C PRO A 158 17.61 -9.91 3.92
N LEU A 159 17.00 -9.31 2.90
CA LEU A 159 16.65 -7.88 2.95
C LEU A 159 15.54 -7.56 3.96
N GLU A 160 14.64 -8.48 4.18
CA GLU A 160 13.52 -8.36 5.12
C GLU A 160 13.97 -8.71 6.55
N GLU A 161 14.79 -9.76 6.68
CA GLU A 161 15.40 -10.16 7.96
C GLU A 161 16.23 -9.03 8.57
N ALA A 162 16.96 -8.28 7.74
CA ALA A 162 17.75 -7.14 8.19
C ALA A 162 16.90 -5.96 8.76
N LEU A 163 15.58 -6.02 8.69
CA LEU A 163 14.65 -5.03 9.28
C LEU A 163 14.11 -5.45 10.64
N ILE A 164 14.30 -6.70 11.02
CA ILE A 164 13.86 -7.21 12.33
C ILE A 164 14.91 -6.76 13.35
N PRO A 165 14.53 -6.01 14.40
CA PRO A 165 15.44 -5.55 15.44
C PRO A 165 15.99 -6.69 16.29
#